data_a8145e4841d2ceed89136cba0e5d426f
#
_entry.id   a8145e4841d2ceed89136cba0e5d426f
#
_cell.length_a   1.000
_cell.length_b   1.000
_cell.length_c   1.000
_cell.angle_alpha   90.00
_cell.angle_beta   90.00
_cell.angle_gamma   90.00
#
_symmetry.space_group_name_H-M   'P 1'
#
loop_
_entity.id
_entity.type
_entity.pdbx_description
1 polymer ?
#
loop_
_entity_poly.entity_id
_entity_poly.type
_entity_poly.pdbx_seq_one_letter_code
_entity_poly.pdbx_strand_id
1 'polypeptide(L)'
;AMIPGTALTREVQRFQQVTTGRYFAMGVPLVSDDLGTETGFQIATNISSSRRSPVYMDIGGLMEQDGSGSFGVTGENGSGKSTFLKIIAGNVYDRGGQIMAVDRSDNLEWAALGKLLTSAAGATPTVVDISDPMWSLDPMRIFEDREAFRITQSLCAVMLGVHPQSDRGALMGRMLRENYRAEHG
;
A
#
# COMPACT_ATOMS: atom_id res chain seq x y z
N ALA A 1 -14.77 14.05 -38.22
CA ALA A 1 -15.61 13.50 -39.32
C ALA A 1 -15.02 13.99 -40.64
N MET A 2 -14.56 13.05 -41.48
CA MET A 2 -14.10 13.39 -42.84
C MET A 2 -15.30 13.62 -43.76
N ILE A 3 -15.29 14.73 -44.46
CA ILE A 3 -16.33 15.05 -45.43
C ILE A 3 -16.01 14.27 -46.72
N PRO A 4 -16.91 13.37 -47.18
CA PRO A 4 -16.71 12.65 -48.43
C PRO A 4 -16.64 13.64 -49.61
N GLY A 5 -15.69 13.42 -50.52
CA GLY A 5 -15.56 14.22 -51.73
C GLY A 5 -14.41 15.25 -51.75
N THR A 6 -13.61 15.35 -50.72
CA THR A 6 -12.41 16.19 -50.71
C THR A 6 -11.22 15.53 -51.41
N ALA A 7 -10.28 16.30 -51.95
CA ALA A 7 -9.09 15.81 -52.64
C ALA A 7 -8.23 14.83 -51.82
N LEU A 8 -8.27 14.93 -50.51
CA LEU A 8 -7.59 14.05 -49.54
C LEU A 8 -8.26 12.68 -49.41
N THR A 9 -9.47 12.48 -49.89
CA THR A 9 -10.23 11.22 -49.73
C THR A 9 -9.50 10.04 -50.38
N ARG A 10 -8.81 10.25 -51.52
CA ARG A 10 -8.06 9.19 -52.22
C ARG A 10 -6.83 8.73 -51.49
N GLU A 11 -6.09 9.60 -50.82
CA GLU A 11 -4.91 9.22 -50.00
C GLU A 11 -5.32 8.52 -48.73
N VAL A 12 -6.40 9.00 -48.11
CA VAL A 12 -6.91 8.43 -46.86
C VAL A 12 -7.55 7.06 -47.08
N GLN A 13 -8.16 6.81 -48.27
CA GLN A 13 -8.67 5.47 -48.61
C GLN A 13 -7.63 4.34 -48.54
N ARG A 14 -6.36 4.65 -48.72
CA ARG A 14 -5.26 3.67 -48.56
C ARG A 14 -5.11 3.17 -47.14
N PHE A 15 -5.53 3.94 -46.16
CA PHE A 15 -5.44 3.63 -44.72
C PHE A 15 -6.80 3.29 -44.12
N GLN A 16 -7.85 3.21 -44.97
CA GLN A 16 -9.17 2.83 -44.51
C GLN A 16 -9.20 1.36 -44.14
N GLN A 17 -9.47 1.11 -42.87
CA GLN A 17 -9.79 -0.22 -42.36
C GLN A 17 -11.30 -0.31 -42.20
N VAL A 18 -11.92 -1.17 -42.99
CA VAL A 18 -13.36 -1.43 -42.88
C VAL A 18 -13.58 -2.37 -41.69
N THR A 19 -14.27 -1.89 -40.69
CA THR A 19 -14.62 -2.71 -39.50
C THR A 19 -16.14 -2.63 -39.27
N THR A 20 -16.70 -3.66 -38.66
CA THR A 20 -18.13 -3.62 -38.26
C THR A 20 -18.27 -2.70 -37.05
N GLY A 21 -19.44 -2.07 -36.89
CA GLY A 21 -19.72 -1.19 -35.73
C GLY A 21 -19.45 -1.89 -34.39
N ARG A 22 -19.64 -3.21 -34.31
CA ARG A 22 -19.35 -4.01 -33.11
C ARG A 22 -17.86 -4.03 -32.78
N TYR A 23 -16.99 -4.26 -33.78
CA TYR A 23 -15.55 -4.26 -33.58
C TYR A 23 -15.01 -2.86 -33.31
N PHE A 24 -15.57 -1.87 -33.95
CA PHE A 24 -15.24 -0.47 -33.66
C PHE A 24 -15.62 -0.10 -32.22
N ALA A 25 -16.80 -0.48 -31.77
CA ALA A 25 -17.23 -0.25 -30.37
C ALA A 25 -16.34 -0.96 -29.35
N MET A 26 -15.80 -2.14 -29.68
CA MET A 26 -14.82 -2.85 -28.81
C MET A 26 -13.46 -2.15 -28.75
N GLY A 27 -13.08 -1.39 -29.77
CA GLY A 27 -11.84 -0.63 -29.83
C GLY A 27 -11.94 0.78 -29.23
N VAL A 28 -13.14 1.26 -28.98
CA VAL A 28 -13.38 2.56 -28.32
C VAL A 28 -13.54 2.28 -26.83
N PRO A 29 -12.63 2.75 -25.98
CA PRO A 29 -12.73 2.54 -24.53
C PRO A 29 -13.80 3.49 -23.94
N LEU A 30 -15.03 3.36 -24.40
CA LEU A 30 -16.22 3.91 -23.74
C LEU A 30 -16.55 3.00 -22.57
N VAL A 31 -15.58 2.88 -21.70
CA VAL A 31 -15.77 2.27 -20.40
C VAL A 31 -16.56 3.27 -19.55
N SER A 32 -17.37 2.79 -18.66
CA SER A 32 -18.03 3.59 -17.63
C SER A 32 -17.03 4.59 -17.02
N ASP A 33 -17.46 5.79 -16.76
CA ASP A 33 -16.71 6.80 -15.98
C ASP A 33 -16.78 6.52 -14.46
N ASP A 34 -17.38 5.39 -14.08
CA ASP A 34 -17.42 4.93 -12.71
C ASP A 34 -16.04 4.50 -12.25
N LEU A 35 -15.59 5.09 -11.14
CA LEU A 35 -14.33 4.80 -10.49
C LEU A 35 -14.58 4.23 -9.09
N GLY A 36 -13.69 3.34 -8.66
CA GLY A 36 -13.74 2.74 -7.33
C GLY A 36 -14.58 1.48 -7.26
N THR A 37 -15.07 1.18 -6.07
CA THR A 37 -15.91 0.02 -5.74
C THR A 37 -17.36 0.44 -5.56
N GLU A 38 -18.31 -0.51 -5.66
CA GLU A 38 -19.74 -0.23 -5.41
C GLU A 38 -20.02 0.05 -3.94
N THR A 39 -19.21 -0.52 -3.05
CA THR A 39 -19.32 -0.40 -1.60
C THR A 39 -18.05 0.22 -1.01
N GLY A 40 -18.06 0.51 0.28
CA GLY A 40 -16.90 1.02 0.96
C GLY A 40 -17.10 2.43 1.51
N PHE A 41 -16.01 3.15 1.70
CA PHE A 41 -16.04 4.55 2.13
C PHE A 41 -15.62 5.49 1.00
N GLN A 42 -16.20 6.67 0.98
CA GLN A 42 -15.90 7.66 -0.04
C GLN A 42 -14.49 8.22 0.17
N ILE A 43 -13.63 8.07 -0.85
CA ILE A 43 -12.25 8.58 -0.84
C ILE A 43 -12.05 9.82 -1.70
N ALA A 44 -12.91 10.01 -2.70
CA ALA A 44 -12.78 11.09 -3.67
C ALA A 44 -14.12 11.41 -4.34
N THR A 45 -14.10 12.42 -5.18
CA THR A 45 -15.19 12.71 -6.12
C THR A 45 -14.60 12.75 -7.52
N ASN A 46 -15.18 11.97 -8.44
CA ASN A 46 -14.82 12.04 -9.85
C ASN A 46 -15.36 13.33 -10.46
N ILE A 47 -14.44 14.21 -10.86
CA ILE A 47 -14.77 15.50 -11.49
C ILE A 47 -14.55 15.48 -13.00
N SER A 48 -14.05 14.37 -13.54
CA SER A 48 -13.76 14.23 -14.98
C SER A 48 -15.01 13.95 -15.79
N SER A 49 -16.07 13.46 -15.15
CA SER A 49 -17.36 13.24 -15.79
C SER A 49 -18.28 14.48 -15.64
N SER A 50 -19.24 14.61 -16.51
CA SER A 50 -20.30 15.64 -16.41
C SER A 50 -21.18 15.45 -15.15
N ARG A 51 -21.22 14.23 -14.61
CA ARG A 51 -21.81 13.88 -13.33
C ARG A 51 -20.70 13.79 -12.30
N ARG A 52 -20.64 14.69 -11.37
CA ARG A 52 -19.75 14.55 -10.20
C ARG A 52 -20.20 13.35 -9.38
N SER A 53 -19.53 12.21 -9.56
CA SER A 53 -19.86 10.96 -8.87
C SER A 53 -18.88 10.70 -7.71
N PRO A 54 -19.35 10.18 -6.57
CA PRO A 54 -18.48 9.78 -5.49
C PRO A 54 -17.66 8.56 -5.90
N VAL A 55 -16.42 8.50 -5.42
CA VAL A 55 -15.52 7.35 -5.60
C VAL A 55 -15.39 6.64 -4.26
N TYR A 56 -15.82 5.39 -4.21
CA TYR A 56 -15.75 4.55 -3.02
C TYR A 56 -14.56 3.60 -3.07
N MET A 57 -14.07 3.21 -1.92
CA MET A 57 -13.01 2.20 -1.75
C MET A 57 -13.40 1.23 -0.65
N ASP A 58 -13.44 -0.04 -1.00
CA ASP A 58 -13.70 -1.14 -0.06
C ASP A 58 -12.46 -2.02 0.09
N ILE A 59 -11.62 -1.68 1.07
CA ILE A 59 -10.37 -2.41 1.33
C ILE A 59 -10.67 -3.84 1.82
N GLY A 60 -11.70 -4.02 2.63
CA GLY A 60 -12.09 -5.34 3.16
C GLY A 60 -12.62 -6.26 2.06
N GLY A 61 -13.55 -5.77 1.25
CA GLY A 61 -14.13 -6.53 0.16
C GLY A 61 -13.14 -6.92 -0.94
N LEU A 62 -12.08 -6.11 -1.17
CA LEU A 62 -11.01 -6.47 -2.08
C LEU A 62 -10.25 -7.73 -1.63
N MET A 63 -10.04 -7.90 -0.33
CA MET A 63 -9.37 -9.08 0.23
C MET A 63 -10.23 -10.33 0.13
N GLU A 64 -11.56 -10.20 0.27
CA GLU A 64 -12.50 -11.31 0.14
C GLU A 64 -12.63 -11.82 -1.31
N GLN A 65 -12.31 -10.97 -2.28
CA GLN A 65 -12.34 -11.29 -3.71
C GLN A 65 -10.99 -11.76 -4.27
N ASP A 66 -10.12 -12.33 -3.44
CA ASP A 66 -8.74 -12.74 -3.81
C ASP A 66 -7.87 -11.59 -4.34
N GLY A 67 -8.27 -10.36 -4.10
CA GLY A 67 -7.51 -9.16 -4.41
C GLY A 67 -6.49 -8.84 -3.33
N SER A 68 -5.42 -8.13 -3.70
CA SER A 68 -4.49 -7.59 -2.71
C SER A 68 -5.09 -6.35 -2.04
N GLY A 69 -5.14 -6.35 -0.71
CA GLY A 69 -5.45 -5.15 0.07
C GLY A 69 -4.30 -4.14 0.15
N SER A 70 -3.17 -4.42 -0.52
CA SER A 70 -2.01 -3.52 -0.51
C SER A 70 -2.14 -2.45 -1.58
N PHE A 71 -1.91 -1.20 -1.21
CA PHE A 71 -1.89 -0.08 -2.14
C PHE A 71 -0.77 0.90 -1.79
N GLY A 72 -0.30 1.65 -2.78
CA GLY A 72 0.72 2.68 -2.61
C GLY A 72 0.16 4.07 -2.91
N VAL A 73 0.53 5.05 -2.11
CA VAL A 73 0.18 6.46 -2.35
C VAL A 73 1.45 7.23 -2.69
N THR A 74 1.50 7.74 -3.91
CA THR A 74 2.64 8.50 -4.43
C THR A 74 2.22 9.92 -4.79
N GLY A 75 3.15 10.85 -4.77
CA GLY A 75 2.92 12.25 -5.13
C GLY A 75 4.04 13.15 -4.63
N GLU A 76 4.04 14.39 -5.04
CA GLU A 76 5.01 15.41 -4.63
C GLU A 76 4.87 15.80 -3.15
N ASN A 77 5.88 16.49 -2.62
CA ASN A 77 5.80 17.02 -1.26
C ASN A 77 4.66 18.04 -1.16
N GLY A 78 3.88 17.96 -0.09
CA GLY A 78 2.71 18.82 0.12
C GLY A 78 1.45 18.41 -0.66
N SER A 79 1.47 17.35 -1.47
CA SER A 79 0.32 16.90 -2.28
C SER A 79 -0.83 16.25 -1.47
N GLY A 80 -0.69 16.13 -0.15
CA GLY A 80 -1.74 15.58 0.71
C GLY A 80 -1.69 14.06 0.90
N LYS A 81 -0.60 13.37 0.51
CA LYS A 81 -0.43 11.91 0.71
C LYS A 81 -0.73 11.45 2.13
N SER A 82 -0.09 12.09 3.10
CA SER A 82 -0.27 11.73 4.52
C SER A 82 -1.69 11.99 5.01
N THR A 83 -2.32 13.06 4.53
CA THR A 83 -3.72 13.36 4.84
C THR A 83 -4.64 12.29 4.27
N PHE A 84 -4.41 11.88 3.02
CA PHE A 84 -5.19 10.81 2.39
C PHE A 84 -5.06 9.48 3.14
N LEU A 85 -3.84 9.08 3.50
CA LEU A 85 -3.60 7.88 4.31
C LEU A 85 -4.28 7.95 5.68
N LYS A 86 -4.29 9.12 6.32
CA LYS A 86 -4.97 9.33 7.60
C LYS A 86 -6.49 9.23 7.49
N ILE A 87 -7.07 9.69 6.38
CA ILE A 87 -8.50 9.54 6.10
C ILE A 87 -8.85 8.05 5.94
N ILE A 88 -8.03 7.30 5.19
CA ILE A 88 -8.22 5.86 5.05
C ILE A 88 -8.13 5.15 6.41
N ALA A 89 -7.09 5.46 7.19
CA ALA A 89 -6.91 4.88 8.51
C ALA A 89 -8.09 5.17 9.43
N GLY A 90 -8.59 6.41 9.47
CA GLY A 90 -9.76 6.79 10.23
C GLY A 90 -11.01 5.96 9.84
N ASN A 91 -11.26 5.82 8.55
CA ASN A 91 -12.37 5.00 8.06
C ASN A 91 -12.25 3.51 8.41
N VAL A 92 -11.03 2.96 8.39
CA VAL A 92 -10.77 1.58 8.82
C VAL A 92 -11.05 1.44 10.32
N TYR A 93 -10.59 2.40 11.13
CA TYR A 93 -10.82 2.40 12.57
C TYR A 93 -12.32 2.51 12.92
N ASP A 94 -13.05 3.40 12.27
CA ASP A 94 -14.49 3.58 12.47
C ASP A 94 -15.32 2.33 12.16
N ARG A 95 -14.77 1.44 11.33
CA ARG A 95 -15.35 0.13 11.02
C ARG A 95 -14.88 -1.01 11.93
N GLY A 96 -14.16 -0.68 12.99
CA GLY A 96 -13.66 -1.65 13.98
C GLY A 96 -12.33 -2.29 13.59
N GLY A 97 -11.65 -1.78 12.54
CA GLY A 97 -10.32 -2.25 12.15
C GLY A 97 -9.23 -1.75 13.10
N GLN A 98 -8.09 -2.42 13.05
CA GLN A 98 -6.88 -2.02 13.79
C GLN A 98 -5.93 -1.25 12.88
N ILE A 99 -5.23 -0.28 13.45
CA ILE A 99 -4.22 0.51 12.74
C ILE A 99 -2.87 0.29 13.41
N MET A 100 -1.87 -0.08 12.60
CA MET A 100 -0.48 -0.03 12.99
C MET A 100 0.25 0.91 12.03
N ALA A 101 0.85 1.98 12.56
CA ALA A 101 1.56 2.96 11.78
C ALA A 101 3.03 3.05 12.21
N VAL A 102 3.92 3.13 11.21
CA VAL A 102 5.32 3.45 11.44
C VAL A 102 5.53 4.90 11.01
N ASP A 103 5.74 5.77 11.98
CA ASP A 103 5.91 7.21 11.75
C ASP A 103 7.39 7.58 11.81
N ARG A 104 7.86 8.22 10.74
CA ARG A 104 9.23 8.75 10.65
C ARG A 104 9.24 10.28 10.65
N SER A 105 8.09 10.90 10.91
CA SER A 105 7.99 12.35 10.95
C SER A 105 8.41 12.89 12.33
N ASP A 106 9.12 14.00 12.32
CA ASP A 106 9.55 14.68 13.57
C ASP A 106 8.36 15.16 14.41
N ASN A 107 7.20 15.34 13.79
CA ASN A 107 6.00 15.88 14.44
C ASN A 107 5.10 14.80 15.07
N LEU A 108 5.44 13.51 14.97
CA LEU A 108 4.65 12.39 15.50
C LEU A 108 3.15 12.47 15.11
N GLU A 109 2.88 12.79 13.86
CA GLU A 109 1.52 13.05 13.36
C GLU A 109 0.58 11.86 13.48
N TRP A 110 1.09 10.63 13.38
CA TRP A 110 0.30 9.41 13.55
C TRP A 110 -0.05 9.15 15.02
N ALA A 111 0.84 9.50 15.94
CA ALA A 111 0.54 9.41 17.37
C ALA A 111 -0.57 10.40 17.76
N ALA A 112 -0.55 11.61 17.19
CA ALA A 112 -1.61 12.61 17.37
C ALA A 112 -2.95 12.13 16.81
N LEU A 113 -2.95 11.53 15.60
CA LEU A 113 -4.15 10.91 15.02
C LEU A 113 -4.68 9.78 15.91
N GLY A 114 -3.80 8.89 16.36
CA GLY A 114 -4.18 7.80 17.27
C GLY A 114 -4.89 8.31 18.52
N LYS A 115 -4.37 9.33 19.17
CA LYS A 115 -5.02 9.97 20.32
C LYS A 115 -6.38 10.55 19.98
N LEU A 116 -6.53 11.16 18.82
CA LEU A 116 -7.81 11.72 18.36
C LEU A 116 -8.86 10.62 18.14
N LEU A 117 -8.51 9.56 17.41
CA LEU A 117 -9.42 8.46 17.08
C LEU A 117 -9.85 7.67 18.31
N THR A 118 -8.93 7.43 19.24
CA THR A 118 -9.21 6.63 20.44
C THR A 118 -9.88 7.42 21.55
N SER A 119 -9.74 8.75 21.56
CA SER A 119 -10.35 9.60 22.62
C SER A 119 -11.86 9.47 22.69
N ALA A 120 -12.53 9.35 21.56
CA ALA A 120 -13.99 9.18 21.49
C ALA A 120 -14.44 7.83 22.09
N ALA A 121 -13.59 6.81 22.04
CA ALA A 121 -13.83 5.47 22.60
C ALA A 121 -13.33 5.32 24.04
N GLY A 122 -12.77 6.37 24.65
CA GLY A 122 -12.16 6.32 25.98
C GLY A 122 -10.91 5.43 26.05
N ALA A 123 -10.29 5.14 24.91
CA ALA A 123 -9.10 4.31 24.80
C ALA A 123 -7.83 5.18 24.64
N THR A 124 -6.67 4.55 24.80
CA THR A 124 -5.36 5.19 24.62
C THR A 124 -4.59 4.42 23.56
N PRO A 125 -4.00 5.10 22.53
CA PRO A 125 -3.17 4.42 21.56
C PRO A 125 -1.87 3.98 22.23
N THR A 126 -1.34 2.83 21.83
CA THR A 126 0.03 2.43 22.21
C THR A 126 1.00 3.15 21.28
N VAL A 127 1.84 3.99 21.85
CA VAL A 127 2.91 4.69 21.12
C VAL A 127 4.23 4.13 21.61
N VAL A 128 5.02 3.57 20.69
CA VAL A 128 6.34 3.02 20.97
C VAL A 128 7.38 3.91 20.32
N ASP A 129 8.21 4.53 21.12
CA ASP A 129 9.40 5.25 20.65
C ASP A 129 10.57 4.28 20.62
N ILE A 130 11.04 3.97 19.40
CA ILE A 130 12.13 3.01 19.19
C ILE A 130 13.48 3.54 19.76
N SER A 131 13.62 4.84 19.93
CA SER A 131 14.80 5.46 20.53
C SER A 131 14.83 5.33 22.05
N ASP A 132 13.70 5.04 22.68
CA ASP A 132 13.60 4.81 24.12
C ASP A 132 14.18 3.45 24.48
N PRO A 133 15.21 3.37 25.35
CA PRO A 133 15.85 2.12 25.77
C PRO A 133 14.90 1.13 26.49
N MET A 134 13.73 1.59 26.94
CA MET A 134 12.68 0.72 27.49
C MET A 134 12.11 -0.26 26.46
N TRP A 135 12.20 0.05 25.18
CA TRP A 135 11.66 -0.77 24.10
C TRP A 135 12.78 -1.49 23.36
N SER A 136 12.60 -2.75 23.11
CA SER A 136 13.53 -3.55 22.31
C SER A 136 12.77 -4.17 21.13
N LEU A 137 13.29 -3.94 19.93
CA LEU A 137 12.86 -4.63 18.71
C LEU A 137 13.75 -5.83 18.38
N ASP A 138 14.54 -6.30 19.36
CA ASP A 138 15.39 -7.47 19.19
C ASP A 138 14.53 -8.73 18.99
N PRO A 139 14.55 -9.34 17.80
CA PRO A 139 13.76 -10.52 17.53
C PRO A 139 14.09 -11.70 18.45
N MET A 140 15.33 -11.75 18.97
CA MET A 140 15.78 -12.80 19.87
C MET A 140 15.16 -12.71 21.27
N ARG A 141 14.52 -11.58 21.59
CA ARG A 141 13.79 -11.36 22.84
C ARG A 141 12.27 -11.45 22.66
N ILE A 142 11.78 -11.24 21.44
CA ILE A 142 10.35 -11.11 21.14
C ILE A 142 9.75 -12.45 20.71
N PHE A 143 10.50 -13.23 19.94
CA PHE A 143 10.01 -14.45 19.32
C PHE A 143 10.64 -15.69 19.92
N GLU A 144 9.97 -16.83 19.74
CA GLU A 144 10.52 -18.15 20.11
C GLU A 144 11.65 -18.57 19.16
N ASP A 145 12.53 -19.41 19.64
CA ASP A 145 13.86 -19.74 19.08
C ASP A 145 13.94 -19.85 17.54
N ARG A 146 13.06 -20.63 16.93
CA ARG A 146 13.13 -20.86 15.47
C ARG A 146 12.73 -19.63 14.67
N GLU A 147 11.72 -18.92 15.14
CA GLU A 147 11.23 -17.70 14.48
C GLU A 147 12.17 -16.55 14.75
N ALA A 148 12.63 -16.40 15.98
CA ALA A 148 13.66 -15.45 16.37
C ALA A 148 14.90 -15.56 15.49
N PHE A 149 15.41 -16.78 15.30
CA PHE A 149 16.56 -17.06 14.44
C PHE A 149 16.32 -16.61 12.99
N ARG A 150 15.18 -17.00 12.40
CA ARG A 150 14.84 -16.68 11.01
C ARG A 150 14.72 -15.18 10.77
N ILE A 151 14.05 -14.48 11.68
CA ILE A 151 13.84 -13.03 11.56
C ILE A 151 15.17 -12.30 11.77
N THR A 152 15.96 -12.67 12.79
CA THR A 152 17.26 -12.06 13.04
C THR A 152 18.22 -12.29 11.87
N GLN A 153 18.26 -13.49 11.31
CA GLN A 153 19.10 -13.77 10.15
C GLN A 153 18.70 -12.92 8.94
N SER A 154 17.39 -12.77 8.67
CA SER A 154 16.91 -11.94 7.59
C SER A 154 17.22 -10.46 7.81
N LEU A 155 17.03 -9.96 9.02
CA LEU A 155 17.32 -8.58 9.40
C LEU A 155 18.81 -8.27 9.23
N CYS A 156 19.68 -9.11 9.80
CA CYS A 156 21.13 -8.95 9.69
C CYS A 156 21.60 -9.06 8.24
N ALA A 157 21.02 -9.95 7.43
CA ALA A 157 21.35 -10.08 6.02
C ALA A 157 21.08 -8.77 5.25
N VAL A 158 19.93 -8.14 5.50
CA VAL A 158 19.56 -6.85 4.90
C VAL A 158 20.47 -5.73 5.40
N MET A 159 20.71 -5.64 6.71
CA MET A 159 21.53 -4.58 7.31
C MET A 159 22.99 -4.62 6.89
N LEU A 160 23.54 -5.83 6.73
CA LEU A 160 24.94 -6.05 6.35
C LEU A 160 25.14 -6.17 4.84
N GLY A 161 24.08 -6.16 4.04
CA GLY A 161 24.13 -6.39 2.60
C GLY A 161 24.66 -7.77 2.22
N VAL A 162 24.47 -8.79 3.08
CA VAL A 162 25.01 -10.13 2.93
C VAL A 162 23.93 -11.05 2.37
N HIS A 163 24.21 -11.72 1.25
CA HIS A 163 23.29 -12.72 0.74
C HIS A 163 23.25 -13.95 1.66
N PRO A 164 22.08 -14.47 2.07
CA PRO A 164 21.95 -15.58 3.01
C PRO A 164 22.69 -16.85 2.59
N GLN A 165 22.81 -17.10 1.27
CA GLN A 165 23.50 -18.28 0.70
C GLN A 165 25.01 -18.08 0.48
N SER A 166 25.58 -16.91 0.80
CA SER A 166 27.00 -16.67 0.75
C SER A 166 27.73 -17.29 1.93
N ASP A 167 29.06 -17.46 1.84
CA ASP A 167 29.87 -17.95 2.95
C ASP A 167 29.71 -17.08 4.22
N ARG A 168 29.58 -15.76 4.03
CA ARG A 168 29.32 -14.82 5.12
C ARG A 168 27.92 -15.02 5.72
N GLY A 169 26.92 -15.27 4.88
CA GLY A 169 25.55 -15.59 5.31
C GLY A 169 25.49 -16.91 6.07
N ALA A 170 26.21 -17.93 5.63
CA ALA A 170 26.32 -19.20 6.32
C ALA A 170 27.05 -19.08 7.67
N LEU A 171 28.10 -18.27 7.75
CA LEU A 171 28.79 -17.96 9.00
C LEU A 171 27.87 -17.25 9.98
N MET A 172 27.17 -16.20 9.53
CA MET A 172 26.19 -15.47 10.33
C MET A 172 25.09 -16.39 10.86
N GLY A 173 24.56 -17.28 10.01
CA GLY A 173 23.58 -18.28 10.42
C GLY A 173 24.10 -19.25 11.48
N ARG A 174 25.39 -19.60 11.47
CA ARG A 174 26.01 -20.41 12.53
C ARG A 174 26.15 -19.64 13.83
N MET A 175 26.58 -18.38 13.79
CA MET A 175 26.76 -17.56 14.99
C MET A 175 25.43 -17.27 15.72
N LEU A 176 24.33 -17.22 15.00
CA LEU A 176 23.01 -16.98 15.58
C LEU A 176 22.38 -18.23 16.22
N ARG A 177 22.90 -19.42 15.95
CA ARG A 177 22.37 -20.66 16.55
C ARG A 177 22.59 -20.70 18.05
N GLU A 178 21.66 -21.28 18.76
CA GLU A 178 21.65 -21.38 20.22
C GLU A 178 22.93 -22.05 20.76
N ASN A 179 23.33 -23.15 20.15
CA ASN A 179 24.55 -23.89 20.57
C ASN A 179 25.81 -23.02 20.49
N TYR A 180 25.96 -22.23 19.44
CA TYR A 180 27.12 -21.34 19.29
C TYR A 180 27.09 -20.20 20.32
N ARG A 181 25.93 -19.66 20.60
CA ARG A 181 25.74 -18.61 21.61
C ARG A 181 26.04 -19.14 23.04
N ALA A 182 25.62 -20.36 23.32
CA ALA A 182 25.90 -20.98 24.64
C ALA A 182 27.39 -21.25 24.86
N GLU A 183 28.16 -21.50 23.80
CA GLU A 183 29.59 -21.78 23.88
C GLU A 183 30.47 -20.52 23.89
N HIS A 184 30.00 -19.40 23.30
CA HIS A 184 30.84 -18.24 23.01
C HIS A 184 30.25 -16.90 23.50
N GLY A 185 29.06 -16.88 24.06
CA GLY A 185 28.34 -15.72 24.62
C GLY A 185 28.36 -15.78 26.13
#